data_9eaf15a9143f5fbc420aa5d21212f0d4
#
_entry.id   9eaf15a9143f5fbc420aa5d21212f0d4
#
_cell.length_a   1.000
_cell.length_b   1.000
_cell.length_c   1.000
_cell.angle_alpha   90.00
_cell.angle_beta   90.00
_cell.angle_gamma   90.00
#
_symmetry.space_group_name_H-M   'P 1'
#
loop_
_entity.id
_entity.type
_entity.pdbx_description
1 polymer ?
#
loop_
_entity_poly.entity_id
_entity_poly.type
_entity_poly.pdbx_seq_one_letter_code
_entity_poly.pdbx_strand_id
1 'polypeptide(L)'
;TMRSELDLSFSKIERMVMDYIAASSDRVVVHQALKHLIVGGNALLFMGKNGLKNFPLNRYVVNRDGNGNVLEIVTKELISRKVLGDDLLKTVEPHPNRVQDESRSDDDSVEVYTCVKSDEKSGRWIWYQEVFGKIIPGSRSTAPKNSSPWLPLRFNTVDGEDYGRGRVEEFLGDIRSLEGLSQALVEGSAAASKVVFLVSPSSTTKPKTIADAGNGAIVQGRPDDV
;
A
#
# COMPACT_ATOMS: atom_id res chain seq x y z
N THR A 1 27.39 -30.41 30.71
CA THR A 1 27.97 -30.71 29.38
C THR A 1 26.90 -30.80 28.31
N MET A 2 25.90 -31.67 28.39
CA MET A 2 24.82 -31.79 27.39
C MET A 2 23.96 -30.49 27.23
N ARG A 3 23.68 -29.79 28.31
CA ARG A 3 22.96 -28.50 28.31
C ARG A 3 23.76 -27.39 27.59
N SER A 4 25.06 -27.35 27.84
CA SER A 4 25.96 -26.39 27.20
C SER A 4 26.11 -26.64 25.69
N GLU A 5 26.09 -27.88 25.23
CA GLU A 5 26.12 -28.21 23.79
C GLU A 5 24.82 -27.86 23.09
N LEU A 6 23.67 -28.06 23.78
CA LEU A 6 22.36 -27.64 23.27
C LEU A 6 22.26 -26.14 23.17
N ASP A 7 22.69 -25.41 24.19
CA ASP A 7 22.69 -23.92 24.18
C ASP A 7 23.57 -23.36 23.05
N LEU A 8 24.74 -23.99 22.82
CA LEU A 8 25.62 -23.62 21.73
C LEU A 8 25.00 -23.88 20.35
N SER A 9 24.25 -24.98 20.22
CA SER A 9 23.55 -25.33 18.99
C SER A 9 22.40 -24.38 18.70
N PHE A 10 21.62 -24.01 19.73
CA PHE A 10 20.56 -23.00 19.59
C PHE A 10 21.11 -21.63 19.21
N SER A 11 22.22 -21.20 19.83
CA SER A 11 22.87 -19.93 19.47
C SER A 11 23.37 -19.91 18.03
N LYS A 12 23.82 -21.04 17.49
CA LYS A 12 24.20 -21.15 16.07
C LYS A 12 22.99 -21.02 15.17
N ILE A 13 21.87 -21.70 15.50
CA ILE A 13 20.61 -21.62 14.74
C ILE A 13 20.07 -20.20 14.76
N GLU A 14 20.02 -19.55 15.93
CA GLU A 14 19.61 -18.16 16.09
C GLU A 14 20.42 -17.23 15.17
N ARG A 15 21.75 -17.37 15.21
CA ARG A 15 22.63 -16.56 14.36
C ARG A 15 22.37 -16.78 12.87
N MET A 16 22.22 -18.01 12.43
CA MET A 16 21.89 -18.33 11.02
C MET A 16 20.55 -17.73 10.61
N VAL A 17 19.52 -17.78 11.46
CA VAL A 17 18.21 -17.17 11.20
C VAL A 17 18.32 -15.65 11.13
N MET A 18 19.07 -15.02 12.04
CA MET A 18 19.27 -13.57 12.05
C MET A 18 20.08 -13.11 10.83
N ASP A 19 21.09 -13.86 10.43
CA ASP A 19 21.86 -13.57 9.20
C ASP A 19 21.01 -13.70 7.95
N TYR A 20 20.12 -14.70 7.88
CA TYR A 20 19.15 -14.85 6.81
C TYR A 20 18.17 -13.66 6.74
N ILE A 21 17.58 -13.28 7.87
CA ILE A 21 16.67 -12.13 7.96
C ILE A 21 17.39 -10.83 7.57
N ALA A 22 18.67 -10.66 7.97
CA ALA A 22 19.46 -9.48 7.62
C ALA A 22 19.78 -9.41 6.13
N ALA A 23 19.99 -10.55 5.47
CA ALA A 23 20.28 -10.65 4.04
C ALA A 23 19.02 -10.54 3.16
N SER A 24 17.83 -10.85 3.73
CA SER A 24 16.56 -10.81 3.00
C SER A 24 15.95 -9.40 2.98
N SER A 25 15.03 -9.17 2.04
CA SER A 25 14.21 -7.95 2.00
C SER A 25 13.01 -7.99 2.96
N ASP A 26 12.89 -9.02 3.79
CA ASP A 26 11.72 -9.27 4.65
C ASP A 26 11.46 -8.13 5.64
N ARG A 27 12.52 -7.49 6.14
CA ARG A 27 12.40 -6.31 7.04
C ARG A 27 11.67 -5.14 6.36
N VAL A 28 11.94 -4.91 5.08
CA VAL A 28 11.28 -3.85 4.29
C VAL A 28 9.81 -4.22 4.07
N VAL A 29 9.54 -5.48 3.74
CA VAL A 29 8.18 -6.00 3.53
C VAL A 29 7.34 -5.89 4.80
N VAL A 30 7.90 -6.28 5.95
CA VAL A 30 7.23 -6.14 7.25
C VAL A 30 6.97 -4.68 7.59
N HIS A 31 7.93 -3.78 7.34
CA HIS A 31 7.73 -2.34 7.55
C HIS A 31 6.59 -1.78 6.69
N GLN A 32 6.47 -2.21 5.44
CA GLN A 32 5.34 -1.82 4.57
C GLN A 32 4.01 -2.39 5.09
N ALA A 33 4.00 -3.65 5.54
CA ALA A 33 2.81 -4.27 6.11
C ALA A 33 2.34 -3.54 7.38
N LEU A 34 3.26 -3.11 8.25
CA LEU A 34 2.94 -2.31 9.43
C LEU A 34 2.32 -0.96 9.07
N LYS A 35 2.81 -0.29 8.03
CA LYS A 35 2.18 0.94 7.53
C LYS A 35 0.75 0.68 7.05
N HIS A 36 0.52 -0.40 6.29
CA HIS A 36 -0.82 -0.77 5.83
C HIS A 36 -1.75 -1.09 7.01
N LEU A 37 -1.25 -1.77 8.05
CA LEU A 37 -2.01 -2.06 9.26
C LEU A 37 -2.41 -0.78 10.02
N ILE A 38 -1.49 0.15 10.19
CA ILE A 38 -1.78 1.40 10.91
C ILE A 38 -2.78 2.25 10.12
N VAL A 39 -2.61 2.38 8.81
CA VAL A 39 -3.43 3.26 7.97
C VAL A 39 -4.77 2.61 7.64
N GLY A 40 -4.75 1.42 7.02
CA GLY A 40 -5.92 0.75 6.47
C GLY A 40 -6.44 -0.41 7.33
N GLY A 41 -5.81 -0.70 8.47
CA GLY A 41 -6.23 -1.76 9.38
C GLY A 41 -5.97 -3.18 8.91
N ASN A 42 -5.43 -3.37 7.69
CA ASN A 42 -5.32 -4.67 7.06
C ASN A 42 -4.03 -4.82 6.25
N ALA A 43 -3.43 -5.99 6.30
CA ALA A 43 -2.30 -6.37 5.46
C ALA A 43 -2.35 -7.88 5.19
N LEU A 44 -2.04 -8.27 3.96
CA LEU A 44 -1.88 -9.67 3.60
C LEU A 44 -0.40 -9.95 3.31
N LEU A 45 0.19 -10.84 4.09
CA LEU A 45 1.54 -11.34 3.86
C LEU A 45 1.48 -12.75 3.26
N PHE A 46 2.35 -13.02 2.32
CA PHE A 46 2.61 -14.35 1.77
C PHE A 46 4.05 -14.73 2.02
N MET A 47 4.26 -15.86 2.66
CA MET A 47 5.58 -16.44 2.92
C MET A 47 5.93 -17.40 1.79
N GLY A 48 6.65 -16.89 0.80
CA GLY A 48 7.13 -17.65 -0.35
C GLY A 48 8.53 -18.23 -0.14
N LYS A 49 8.99 -19.02 -1.11
CA LYS A 49 10.36 -19.56 -1.10
C LYS A 49 11.44 -18.46 -1.19
N ASN A 50 11.11 -17.34 -1.78
CA ASN A 50 12.02 -16.20 -2.00
C ASN A 50 11.87 -15.09 -0.95
N GLY A 51 11.21 -15.37 0.18
CA GLY A 51 10.95 -14.42 1.27
C GLY A 51 9.50 -13.97 1.35
N LEU A 52 9.25 -12.94 2.15
CA LEU A 52 7.94 -12.37 2.38
C LEU A 52 7.50 -11.47 1.22
N LYS A 53 6.21 -11.53 0.91
CA LYS A 53 5.54 -10.61 -0.02
C LYS A 53 4.35 -9.97 0.67
N ASN A 54 4.21 -8.66 0.55
CA ASN A 54 3.08 -7.90 1.07
C ASN A 54 2.11 -7.53 -0.07
N PHE A 55 0.82 -7.77 0.15
CA PHE A 55 -0.25 -7.36 -0.75
C PHE A 55 -0.99 -6.17 -0.13
N PRO A 56 -1.08 -5.03 -0.84
CA PRO A 56 -1.88 -3.90 -0.41
C PRO A 56 -3.37 -4.24 -0.46
N LEU A 57 -4.18 -3.57 0.36
CA LEU A 57 -5.61 -3.86 0.55
C LEU A 57 -6.43 -3.84 -0.76
N ASN A 58 -6.03 -3.03 -1.74
CA ASN A 58 -6.68 -2.95 -3.05
C ASN A 58 -6.37 -4.12 -4.00
N ARG A 59 -5.53 -5.08 -3.57
CA ARG A 59 -5.10 -6.22 -4.38
C ARG A 59 -5.49 -7.57 -3.79
N TYR A 60 -6.27 -7.60 -2.73
CA TYR A 60 -6.78 -8.84 -2.18
C TYR A 60 -8.14 -8.66 -1.52
N VAL A 61 -8.87 -9.75 -1.42
CA VAL A 61 -10.09 -9.87 -0.63
C VAL A 61 -9.98 -11.09 0.27
N VAL A 62 -10.58 -10.99 1.44
CA VAL A 62 -10.62 -12.06 2.45
C VAL A 62 -12.07 -12.28 2.87
N ASN A 63 -12.47 -13.53 2.96
CA ASN A 63 -13.73 -13.95 3.55
C ASN A 63 -13.46 -14.72 4.84
N ARG A 64 -14.23 -14.43 5.90
CA ARG A 64 -14.08 -15.03 7.22
C ARG A 64 -15.41 -15.60 7.71
N ASP A 65 -15.32 -16.51 8.66
CA ASP A 65 -16.49 -16.97 9.41
C ASP A 65 -16.84 -15.99 10.53
N GLY A 66 -17.99 -16.22 11.21
CA GLY A 66 -18.43 -15.41 12.34
C GLY A 66 -17.47 -15.40 13.54
N ASN A 67 -16.52 -16.35 13.62
CA ASN A 67 -15.47 -16.39 14.65
C ASN A 67 -14.18 -15.68 14.18
N GLY A 68 -14.15 -15.12 12.98
CA GLY A 68 -13.00 -14.45 12.40
C GLY A 68 -11.96 -15.38 11.77
N ASN A 69 -12.23 -16.70 11.64
CA ASN A 69 -11.35 -17.60 10.92
C ASN A 69 -11.42 -17.35 9.43
N VAL A 70 -10.30 -17.42 8.76
CA VAL A 70 -10.21 -17.22 7.32
C VAL A 70 -10.75 -18.43 6.57
N LEU A 71 -11.71 -18.22 5.67
CA LEU A 71 -12.28 -19.24 4.81
C LEU A 71 -11.66 -19.20 3.42
N GLU A 72 -11.53 -18.00 2.86
CA GLU A 72 -11.04 -17.79 1.51
C GLU A 72 -10.27 -16.48 1.38
N ILE A 73 -9.23 -16.49 0.54
CA ILE A 73 -8.47 -15.31 0.14
C ILE A 73 -8.35 -15.33 -1.37
N VAL A 74 -8.57 -14.18 -2.01
CA VAL A 74 -8.29 -14.00 -3.44
C VAL A 74 -7.36 -12.81 -3.59
N THR A 75 -6.23 -13.01 -4.27
CA THR A 75 -5.31 -11.92 -4.60
C THR A 75 -5.31 -11.65 -6.09
N LYS A 76 -5.08 -10.37 -6.45
CA LYS A 76 -4.95 -9.90 -7.83
C LYS A 76 -3.55 -9.32 -8.05
N GLU A 77 -2.86 -9.80 -9.06
CA GLU A 77 -1.54 -9.32 -9.46
C GLU A 77 -1.53 -8.98 -10.95
N LEU A 78 -0.78 -7.94 -11.30
CA LEU A 78 -0.47 -7.62 -12.69
C LEU A 78 0.91 -8.19 -13.00
N ILE A 79 0.98 -9.15 -13.91
CA ILE A 79 2.22 -9.83 -14.29
C ILE A 79 2.44 -9.62 -15.79
N SER A 80 3.66 -9.28 -16.17
CA SER A 80 4.01 -9.14 -17.58
C SER A 80 3.83 -10.47 -18.34
N ARG A 81 3.29 -10.40 -19.54
CA ARG A 81 3.10 -11.55 -20.44
C ARG A 81 4.41 -12.32 -20.65
N LYS A 82 5.53 -11.62 -20.73
CA LYS A 82 6.88 -12.23 -20.88
C LYS A 82 7.24 -13.13 -19.71
N VAL A 83 6.79 -12.81 -18.51
CA VAL A 83 7.06 -13.61 -17.29
C VAL A 83 6.20 -14.87 -17.25
N LEU A 84 4.95 -14.78 -17.72
CA LEU A 84 4.04 -15.93 -17.81
C LEU A 84 4.47 -16.95 -18.89
N GLY A 85 5.12 -16.49 -19.94
CA GLY A 85 5.56 -17.30 -21.06
C GLY A 85 4.45 -17.57 -22.09
N ASP A 86 4.82 -17.57 -23.36
CA ASP A 86 3.89 -17.72 -24.49
C ASP A 86 3.13 -19.03 -24.48
N ASP A 87 3.75 -20.12 -24.00
CA ASP A 87 3.13 -21.44 -23.97
C ASP A 87 1.96 -21.51 -22.99
N LEU A 88 2.08 -20.87 -21.82
CA LEU A 88 0.99 -20.75 -20.85
C LEU A 88 -0.13 -19.85 -21.40
N LEU A 89 0.22 -18.73 -21.99
CA LEU A 89 -0.73 -17.79 -22.56
C LEU A 89 -1.57 -18.43 -23.68
N LYS A 90 -0.95 -19.18 -24.60
CA LYS A 90 -1.66 -19.92 -25.67
C LYS A 90 -2.67 -20.93 -25.11
N THR A 91 -2.38 -21.53 -23.96
CA THR A 91 -3.26 -22.51 -23.31
C THR A 91 -4.45 -21.85 -22.63
N VAL A 92 -4.26 -20.64 -22.13
CA VAL A 92 -5.20 -19.95 -21.24
C VAL A 92 -5.98 -18.84 -21.97
N GLU A 93 -5.41 -18.22 -23.02
CA GLU A 93 -6.10 -17.16 -23.77
C GLU A 93 -7.41 -17.67 -24.42
N PRO A 94 -8.52 -16.96 -24.25
CA PRO A 94 -9.70 -17.20 -25.05
C PRO A 94 -9.41 -16.84 -26.49
N HIS A 95 -9.89 -17.64 -27.44
CA HIS A 95 -9.66 -17.55 -28.89
C HIS A 95 -9.46 -16.13 -29.43
N PRO A 96 -8.61 -15.95 -30.47
CA PRO A 96 -8.15 -14.66 -31.01
C PRO A 96 -9.24 -13.78 -31.67
N ASN A 97 -10.52 -14.12 -31.58
CA ASN A 97 -11.64 -13.37 -32.17
C ASN A 97 -12.28 -12.32 -31.25
N ARG A 98 -11.73 -12.05 -30.07
CA ARG A 98 -12.08 -10.83 -29.36
C ARG A 98 -11.26 -9.69 -29.94
N VAL A 99 -11.97 -8.80 -30.64
CA VAL A 99 -11.54 -7.51 -31.16
C VAL A 99 -10.38 -6.97 -30.31
N GLN A 100 -9.21 -6.92 -30.91
CA GLN A 100 -8.09 -6.16 -30.38
C GLN A 100 -8.58 -4.71 -30.31
N ASP A 101 -8.83 -4.26 -29.11
CA ASP A 101 -9.07 -2.84 -28.85
C ASP A 101 -7.71 -2.17 -29.05
N GLU A 102 -7.48 -1.66 -30.27
CA GLU A 102 -6.24 -1.02 -30.73
C GLU A 102 -5.87 0.25 -29.92
N SER A 103 -6.72 0.62 -28.95
CA SER A 103 -6.48 1.73 -28.04
C SER A 103 -5.72 1.37 -26.76
N ARG A 104 -5.37 0.08 -26.53
CA ARG A 104 -4.55 -0.31 -25.39
C ARG A 104 -3.08 -0.09 -25.73
N SER A 105 -2.58 1.08 -25.31
CA SER A 105 -1.17 1.32 -25.09
C SER A 105 -0.50 0.14 -24.41
N ASP A 106 0.55 -0.35 -24.97
CA ASP A 106 1.77 -1.06 -24.54
C ASP A 106 1.83 -1.69 -23.13
N ASP A 107 0.69 -1.95 -22.47
CA ASP A 107 0.60 -2.59 -21.16
C ASP A 107 0.57 -4.11 -21.36
N ASP A 108 1.77 -4.67 -21.56
CA ASP A 108 2.07 -6.10 -21.73
C ASP A 108 1.81 -6.89 -20.43
N SER A 109 0.86 -6.44 -19.58
CA SER A 109 0.54 -7.03 -18.28
C SER A 109 -0.81 -7.74 -18.29
N VAL A 110 -0.86 -8.89 -17.62
CA VAL A 110 -2.04 -9.74 -17.47
C VAL A 110 -2.43 -9.84 -16.01
N GLU A 111 -3.72 -9.83 -15.72
CA GLU A 111 -4.25 -10.05 -14.40
C GLU A 111 -4.20 -11.53 -14.02
N VAL A 112 -3.44 -11.81 -12.96
CA VAL A 112 -3.35 -13.14 -12.36
C VAL A 112 -4.06 -13.13 -11.02
N TYR A 113 -5.01 -14.01 -10.86
CA TYR A 113 -5.74 -14.20 -9.61
C TYR A 113 -5.21 -15.44 -8.89
N THR A 114 -4.88 -15.31 -7.60
CA THR A 114 -4.56 -16.46 -6.75
C THR A 114 -5.72 -16.70 -5.80
N CYS A 115 -6.39 -17.83 -5.95
CA CYS A 115 -7.51 -18.25 -5.12
C CYS A 115 -7.00 -19.21 -4.04
N VAL A 116 -7.15 -18.85 -2.77
CA VAL A 116 -6.75 -19.63 -1.60
C VAL A 116 -8.00 -20.02 -0.82
N LYS A 117 -8.20 -21.29 -0.56
CA LYS A 117 -9.38 -21.81 0.16
C LYS A 117 -8.96 -22.75 1.27
N SER A 118 -9.68 -22.66 2.39
CA SER A 118 -9.61 -23.67 3.44
C SER A 118 -10.53 -24.84 3.08
N ASP A 119 -9.99 -26.01 2.85
CA ASP A 119 -10.78 -27.22 2.62
C ASP A 119 -11.03 -27.92 3.97
N GLU A 120 -12.27 -27.84 4.44
CA GLU A 120 -12.70 -28.46 5.69
C GLU A 120 -12.58 -29.98 5.66
N LYS A 121 -12.78 -30.61 4.49
CA LYS A 121 -12.76 -32.08 4.36
C LYS A 121 -11.36 -32.66 4.51
N SER A 122 -10.37 -32.01 3.91
CA SER A 122 -8.96 -32.44 3.99
C SER A 122 -8.20 -31.82 5.17
N GLY A 123 -8.75 -30.78 5.80
CA GLY A 123 -8.06 -30.02 6.85
C GLY A 123 -6.82 -29.28 6.31
N ARG A 124 -6.82 -28.90 5.05
CA ARG A 124 -5.68 -28.26 4.39
C ARG A 124 -6.08 -26.97 3.72
N TRP A 125 -5.12 -26.09 3.57
CA TRP A 125 -5.19 -24.97 2.66
C TRP A 125 -4.85 -25.43 1.26
N ILE A 126 -5.65 -24.98 0.27
CA ILE A 126 -5.44 -25.24 -1.16
C ILE A 126 -5.43 -23.91 -1.86
N TRP A 127 -4.46 -23.68 -2.74
CA TRP A 127 -4.47 -22.50 -3.61
C TRP A 127 -4.02 -22.84 -5.02
N TYR A 128 -4.50 -22.04 -5.95
CA TYR A 128 -4.20 -22.14 -7.37
C TYR A 128 -4.28 -20.76 -8.01
N GLN A 129 -3.70 -20.62 -9.18
CA GLN A 129 -3.70 -19.38 -9.94
C GLN A 129 -4.61 -19.49 -11.16
N GLU A 130 -5.30 -18.38 -11.47
CA GLU A 130 -6.18 -18.24 -12.62
C GLU A 130 -5.77 -17.03 -13.45
N VAL A 131 -5.88 -17.19 -14.77
CA VAL A 131 -5.71 -16.14 -15.77
C VAL A 131 -6.84 -16.28 -16.79
N PHE A 132 -7.51 -15.19 -17.13
CA PHE A 132 -8.67 -15.18 -18.03
C PHE A 132 -9.79 -16.18 -17.66
N GLY A 133 -9.97 -16.47 -16.36
CA GLY A 133 -10.97 -17.43 -15.88
C GLY A 133 -10.58 -18.90 -16.06
N LYS A 134 -9.33 -19.20 -16.40
CA LYS A 134 -8.82 -20.57 -16.51
C LYS A 134 -7.68 -20.79 -15.51
N ILE A 135 -7.70 -21.96 -14.88
CA ILE A 135 -6.66 -22.35 -13.94
C ILE A 135 -5.34 -22.63 -14.68
N ILE A 136 -4.26 -22.03 -14.20
CA ILE A 136 -2.91 -22.29 -14.73
C ILE A 136 -2.49 -23.72 -14.38
N PRO A 137 -2.13 -24.55 -15.36
CA PRO A 137 -1.64 -25.89 -15.10
C PRO A 137 -0.40 -25.89 -14.19
N GLY A 138 -0.39 -26.77 -13.17
CA GLY A 138 0.74 -26.86 -12.24
C GLY A 138 0.80 -25.79 -11.15
N SER A 139 -0.12 -24.81 -11.11
CA SER A 139 -0.16 -23.76 -10.09
C SER A 139 -0.73 -24.21 -8.75
N ARG A 140 -1.38 -25.39 -8.71
CA ARG A 140 -2.03 -25.89 -7.51
C ARG A 140 -1.01 -26.29 -6.44
N SER A 141 -1.22 -25.75 -5.23
CA SER A 141 -0.38 -26.03 -4.07
C SER A 141 -1.23 -26.20 -2.82
N THR A 142 -0.68 -26.86 -1.80
CA THR A 142 -1.39 -27.13 -0.55
C THR A 142 -0.49 -26.94 0.66
N ALA A 143 -1.08 -26.58 1.80
CA ALA A 143 -0.40 -26.52 3.09
C ALA A 143 -1.28 -27.09 4.21
N PRO A 144 -0.70 -27.58 5.31
CA PRO A 144 -1.47 -27.96 6.50
C PRO A 144 -2.27 -26.76 7.05
N LYS A 145 -3.39 -27.03 7.71
CA LYS A 145 -4.26 -26.00 8.30
C LYS A 145 -3.49 -25.04 9.21
N ASN A 146 -2.57 -25.58 10.02
CA ASN A 146 -1.81 -24.81 11.01
C ASN A 146 -0.52 -24.18 10.46
N SER A 147 -0.24 -24.32 9.17
CA SER A 147 0.97 -23.83 8.52
C SER A 147 0.66 -23.19 7.18
N SER A 148 -0.33 -22.30 7.17
CA SER A 148 -0.65 -21.52 5.97
C SER A 148 0.46 -20.51 5.69
N PRO A 149 0.96 -20.42 4.44
CA PRO A 149 1.89 -19.35 4.07
C PRO A 149 1.20 -18.00 3.84
N TRP A 150 -0.14 -17.97 3.89
CA TRP A 150 -0.96 -16.78 3.71
C TRP A 150 -1.38 -16.24 5.07
N LEU A 151 -0.97 -15.01 5.40
CA LEU A 151 -1.15 -14.38 6.70
C LEU A 151 -1.98 -13.09 6.53
N PRO A 152 -3.32 -13.17 6.52
CA PRO A 152 -4.18 -11.99 6.49
C PRO A 152 -4.27 -11.38 7.89
N LEU A 153 -3.55 -10.29 8.09
CA LEU A 153 -3.43 -9.57 9.35
C LEU A 153 -4.51 -8.49 9.47
N ARG A 154 -5.03 -8.29 10.67
CA ARG A 154 -5.94 -7.19 11.03
C ARG A 154 -5.35 -6.40 12.20
N PHE A 155 -5.51 -5.09 12.20
CA PHE A 155 -5.05 -4.22 13.28
C PHE A 155 -6.06 -4.21 14.44
N ASN A 156 -7.19 -3.53 14.28
CA ASN A 156 -8.29 -3.60 15.21
C ASN A 156 -9.40 -4.47 14.62
N THR A 157 -9.77 -5.52 15.34
CA THR A 157 -10.82 -6.44 14.89
C THR A 157 -12.17 -5.98 15.41
N VAL A 158 -13.18 -6.01 14.53
CA VAL A 158 -14.58 -5.84 14.88
C VAL A 158 -15.27 -7.17 14.68
N ASP A 159 -16.13 -7.55 15.62
CA ASP A 159 -16.84 -8.81 15.56
C ASP A 159 -17.80 -8.85 14.36
N GLY A 160 -17.79 -9.96 13.63
CA GLY A 160 -18.59 -10.14 12.41
C GLY A 160 -18.06 -9.42 11.16
N GLU A 161 -16.94 -8.70 11.22
CA GLU A 161 -16.32 -8.06 10.04
C GLU A 161 -15.15 -8.88 9.51
N ASP A 162 -15.04 -8.98 8.18
CA ASP A 162 -13.92 -9.65 7.49
C ASP A 162 -12.61 -8.88 7.59
N TYR A 163 -12.70 -7.55 7.68
CA TYR A 163 -11.57 -6.62 7.69
C TYR A 163 -11.42 -5.95 9.06
N GLY A 164 -10.19 -5.61 9.39
CA GLY A 164 -9.86 -4.81 10.57
C GLY A 164 -9.92 -3.32 10.26
N ARG A 165 -9.99 -2.50 11.31
CA ARG A 165 -9.99 -1.04 11.22
C ARG A 165 -8.62 -0.46 11.55
N GLY A 166 -8.19 0.54 10.79
CA GLY A 166 -6.93 1.24 10.98
C GLY A 166 -7.08 2.46 11.89
N ARG A 167 -5.94 2.97 12.37
CA ARG A 167 -5.91 4.18 13.19
C ARG A 167 -6.44 5.41 12.46
N VAL A 168 -6.17 5.52 11.15
CA VAL A 168 -6.68 6.67 10.36
C VAL A 168 -8.20 6.68 10.32
N GLU A 169 -8.84 5.52 10.23
CA GLU A 169 -10.29 5.41 10.26
C GLU A 169 -10.87 5.84 11.62
N GLU A 170 -10.26 5.39 12.72
CA GLU A 170 -10.68 5.74 14.08
C GLU A 170 -10.59 7.24 14.37
N PHE A 171 -9.55 7.91 13.89
CA PHE A 171 -9.27 9.32 14.15
C PHE A 171 -9.53 10.22 12.93
N LEU A 172 -10.33 9.77 11.98
CA LEU A 172 -10.57 10.51 10.73
C LEU A 172 -11.13 11.91 10.98
N GLY A 173 -12.02 12.06 11.97
CA GLY A 173 -12.60 13.36 12.36
C GLY A 173 -11.54 14.34 12.85
N ASP A 174 -10.66 13.87 13.72
CA ASP A 174 -9.59 14.69 14.30
C ASP A 174 -8.54 15.07 13.25
N ILE A 175 -8.19 14.12 12.38
CA ILE A 175 -7.24 14.36 11.29
C ILE A 175 -7.78 15.41 10.31
N ARG A 176 -9.08 15.36 9.95
CA ARG A 176 -9.72 16.38 9.10
C ARG A 176 -9.75 17.74 9.75
N SER A 177 -10.02 17.80 11.06
CA SER A 177 -9.99 19.05 11.81
C SER A 177 -8.58 19.64 11.85
N LEU A 178 -7.56 18.81 12.05
CA LEU A 178 -6.15 19.24 12.02
C LEU A 178 -5.74 19.73 10.63
N GLU A 179 -6.17 19.06 9.57
CA GLU A 179 -5.93 19.48 8.18
C GLU A 179 -6.54 20.87 7.92
N GLY A 180 -7.81 21.08 8.29
CA GLY A 180 -8.48 22.37 8.14
C GLY A 180 -7.82 23.49 8.93
N LEU A 181 -7.39 23.24 10.18
CA LEU A 181 -6.64 24.22 10.98
C LEU A 181 -5.26 24.52 10.36
N SER A 182 -4.56 23.52 9.87
CA SER A 182 -3.27 23.71 9.22
C SER A 182 -3.39 24.54 7.93
N GLN A 183 -4.42 24.26 7.15
CA GLN A 183 -4.74 25.03 5.95
C GLN A 183 -5.05 26.51 6.31
N ALA A 184 -5.92 26.75 7.30
CA ALA A 184 -6.26 28.09 7.73
C ALA A 184 -5.03 28.86 8.24
N LEU A 185 -4.11 28.21 8.95
CA LEU A 185 -2.85 28.81 9.39
C LEU A 185 -1.96 29.22 8.20
N VAL A 186 -1.81 28.37 7.20
CA VAL A 186 -1.01 28.66 6.00
C VAL A 186 -1.64 29.80 5.22
N GLU A 187 -2.95 29.75 4.97
CA GLU A 187 -3.69 30.81 4.26
C GLU A 187 -3.67 32.15 5.02
N GLY A 188 -3.87 32.09 6.35
CA GLY A 188 -3.79 33.28 7.21
C GLY A 188 -2.39 33.89 7.22
N SER A 189 -1.33 33.07 7.27
CA SER A 189 0.05 33.54 7.18
C SER A 189 0.35 34.16 5.82
N ALA A 190 -0.14 33.55 4.74
CA ALA A 190 0.01 34.09 3.38
C ALA A 190 -0.74 35.42 3.22
N ALA A 191 -1.95 35.53 3.79
CA ALA A 191 -2.72 36.77 3.80
C ALA A 191 -2.04 37.88 4.62
N ALA A 192 -1.52 37.53 5.81
CA ALA A 192 -0.77 38.45 6.66
C ALA A 192 0.53 38.96 6.03
N SER A 193 1.14 38.15 5.18
CA SER A 193 2.35 38.51 4.43
C SER A 193 2.03 39.41 3.23
N LYS A 194 0.75 39.56 2.87
CA LYS A 194 0.31 40.34 1.73
C LYS A 194 0.15 41.78 2.15
N VAL A 195 1.20 42.59 1.93
CA VAL A 195 1.14 44.03 2.13
C VAL A 195 0.48 44.68 0.92
N VAL A 196 -0.65 45.33 1.14
CA VAL A 196 -1.34 46.13 0.08
C VAL A 196 -1.22 47.61 0.45
N PHE A 197 -0.61 48.38 -0.42
CA PHE A 197 -0.50 49.83 -0.26
C PHE A 197 -1.66 50.51 -0.99
N LEU A 198 -2.35 51.41 -0.30
CA LEU A 198 -3.35 52.30 -0.89
C LEU A 198 -2.66 53.65 -1.19
N VAL A 199 -2.57 53.98 -2.46
CA VAL A 199 -1.96 55.23 -2.89
C VAL A 199 -3.06 56.24 -3.24
N SER A 200 -2.98 57.46 -2.70
CA SER A 200 -3.94 58.52 -2.97
C SER A 200 -3.90 58.90 -4.47
N PRO A 201 -5.05 59.18 -5.13
CA PRO A 201 -5.07 59.61 -6.52
C PRO A 201 -4.30 60.91 -6.77
N SER A 202 -4.11 61.72 -5.73
CA SER A 202 -3.36 63.02 -5.79
C SER A 202 -1.88 62.86 -5.39
N SER A 203 -1.42 61.64 -5.15
CA SER A 203 -0.07 61.34 -4.68
C SER A 203 0.99 61.66 -5.75
N THR A 204 2.13 62.14 -5.29
CA THR A 204 3.34 62.26 -6.09
C THR A 204 4.04 60.93 -6.36
N THR A 205 3.75 59.96 -5.55
CA THR A 205 4.30 58.61 -5.65
C THR A 205 3.48 57.76 -6.61
N LYS A 206 4.12 57.26 -7.66
CA LYS A 206 3.42 56.43 -8.66
C LYS A 206 3.29 54.99 -8.14
N PRO A 207 2.12 54.34 -8.30
CA PRO A 207 1.92 52.94 -7.87
C PRO A 207 2.99 51.97 -8.42
N LYS A 208 3.46 52.20 -9.64
CA LYS A 208 4.52 51.43 -10.29
C LYS A 208 5.84 51.51 -9.53
N THR A 209 6.19 52.68 -8.99
CA THR A 209 7.44 52.88 -8.23
C THR A 209 7.43 52.02 -6.92
N ILE A 210 6.26 51.86 -6.28
CA ILE A 210 6.10 51.01 -5.11
C ILE A 210 6.13 49.51 -5.50
N ALA A 211 5.49 49.18 -6.61
CA ALA A 211 5.43 47.79 -7.11
C ALA A 211 6.80 47.24 -7.54
N ASP A 212 7.64 48.10 -8.15
CA ASP A 212 8.97 47.73 -8.63
C ASP A 212 10.03 47.84 -7.51
N ALA A 213 9.71 48.42 -6.36
CA ALA A 213 10.62 48.59 -5.25
C ALA A 213 10.91 47.24 -4.53
N GLY A 214 12.17 46.91 -4.35
CA GLY A 214 12.60 45.76 -3.57
C GLY A 214 12.36 45.95 -2.07
N ASN A 215 12.41 44.88 -1.30
CA ASN A 215 12.27 44.92 0.14
C ASN A 215 13.36 45.82 0.79
N GLY A 216 12.95 46.88 1.50
CA GLY A 216 13.85 47.86 2.09
C GLY A 216 14.28 49.01 1.15
N ALA A 217 13.65 49.14 -0.02
CA ALA A 217 13.94 50.24 -0.94
C ALA A 217 13.46 51.60 -0.36
N ILE A 218 14.24 52.65 -0.58
CA ILE A 218 13.90 54.00 -0.20
C ILE A 218 13.19 54.65 -1.41
N VAL A 219 11.91 55.00 -1.26
CA VAL A 219 11.10 55.64 -2.27
C VAL A 219 10.78 57.06 -1.80
N GLN A 220 10.93 58.03 -2.69
CA GLN A 220 10.60 59.43 -2.41
C GLN A 220 9.09 59.63 -2.50
N GLY A 221 8.47 60.10 -1.40
CA GLY A 221 7.02 60.36 -1.30
C GLY A 221 6.70 61.19 -0.06
N ARG A 222 5.44 61.60 0.08
CA ARG A 222 4.93 62.22 1.32
C ARG A 222 4.34 61.16 2.24
N PRO A 223 4.40 61.36 3.58
CA PRO A 223 3.84 60.39 4.53
C PRO A 223 2.34 60.12 4.33
N ASP A 224 1.59 61.05 3.76
CA ASP A 224 0.15 60.94 3.52
C ASP A 224 -0.19 60.36 2.14
N ASP A 225 0.81 59.99 1.33
CA ASP A 225 0.63 59.45 -0.01
C ASP A 225 0.31 57.92 -0.03
N VAL A 226 0.54 57.20 1.05
CA VAL A 226 0.40 55.73 1.17
C VAL A 226 -0.51 55.35 2.32
#